data_f48d695cab6e84c1cbbed9da9023ada9
#
_entry.id   f48d695cab6e84c1cbbed9da9023ada9
#
_cell.length_a   1.000
_cell.length_b   1.000
_cell.length_c   1.000
_cell.angle_alpha   90.00
_cell.angle_beta   90.00
_cell.angle_gamma   90.00
#
_symmetry.space_group_name_H-M   'P 1'
#
loop_
_entity.id
_entity.type
_entity.pdbx_description
1 polymer ?
#
loop_
_entity_poly.entity_id
_entity_poly.type
_entity_poly.pdbx_seq_one_letter_code
_entity_poly.pdbx_strand_id
1 'polypeptide(L)'
;GAILIYLADKTGRFLPADPGARYETIQWLMWQMGGAGPMFGQLGFFHKFAGKEYEDKRPRDRYVAESARLLGVLNGHLKGRAWMVGDDYSIADIAIFPWVRNLIGFYEARDLVQFGRFAEVQRVLDAFVARPAVQRGLQVPAA
;
A
#
# COMPACT_ATOMS: atom_id res chain seq x y z
N GLY A 1 -2.00 -0.82 -12.36
CA GLY A 1 -1.22 -2.07 -12.52
C GLY A 1 -0.59 -2.14 -13.90
N ALA A 2 -1.40 -2.13 -14.96
CA ALA A 2 -0.90 -2.29 -16.33
C ALA A 2 0.18 -1.26 -16.72
N ILE A 3 -0.01 0.01 -16.35
CA ILE A 3 0.97 1.09 -16.63
C ILE A 3 2.30 0.80 -15.92
N LEU A 4 2.28 0.33 -14.68
CA LEU A 4 3.50 -0.01 -13.94
C LEU A 4 4.26 -1.15 -14.61
N ILE A 5 3.54 -2.21 -15.03
CA ILE A 5 4.16 -3.34 -15.76
C ILE A 5 4.77 -2.85 -17.07
N TYR A 6 4.02 -2.08 -17.87
CA TYR A 6 4.49 -1.54 -19.15
C TYR A 6 5.76 -0.68 -18.97
N LEU A 7 5.77 0.21 -17.99
CA LEU A 7 6.94 1.08 -17.75
C LEU A 7 8.14 0.27 -17.24
N ALA A 8 7.91 -0.73 -16.39
CA ALA A 8 8.96 -1.60 -15.90
C ALA A 8 9.60 -2.41 -17.04
N ASP A 9 8.79 -3.01 -17.91
CA ASP A 9 9.26 -3.74 -19.09
C ASP A 9 10.01 -2.82 -20.07
N LYS A 10 9.46 -1.63 -20.33
CA LYS A 10 10.07 -0.65 -21.23
C LYS A 10 11.43 -0.16 -20.73
N THR A 11 11.61 -0.04 -19.43
CA THR A 11 12.84 0.52 -18.83
C THR A 11 13.80 -0.52 -18.31
N GLY A 12 13.39 -1.79 -18.22
CA GLY A 12 14.15 -2.86 -17.58
C GLY A 12 14.37 -2.65 -16.08
N ARG A 13 13.46 -1.91 -15.39
CA ARG A 13 13.63 -1.52 -13.97
C ARG A 13 12.41 -1.87 -13.14
N PHE A 14 12.65 -2.18 -11.88
CA PHE A 14 11.62 -2.41 -10.85
C PHE A 14 10.71 -3.62 -11.07
N LEU A 15 11.03 -4.47 -12.04
CA LEU A 15 10.38 -5.76 -12.25
C LEU A 15 11.48 -6.77 -12.55
N PRO A 16 11.71 -7.77 -11.67
CA PRO A 16 12.77 -8.75 -11.84
C PRO A 16 12.67 -9.51 -13.16
N ALA A 17 13.81 -9.87 -13.74
CA ALA A 17 13.87 -10.72 -14.94
C ALA A 17 13.70 -12.21 -14.60
N ASP A 18 14.10 -12.63 -13.39
CA ASP A 18 13.86 -13.98 -12.91
C ASP A 18 12.37 -14.29 -12.88
N PRO A 19 11.90 -15.38 -13.52
CA PRO A 19 10.46 -15.68 -13.59
C PRO A 19 9.78 -15.80 -12.23
N GLY A 20 10.43 -16.41 -11.23
CA GLY A 20 9.88 -16.57 -9.90
C GLY A 20 9.61 -15.22 -9.23
N ALA A 21 10.64 -14.38 -9.11
CA ALA A 21 10.55 -13.05 -8.52
C ALA A 21 9.64 -12.12 -9.34
N ARG A 22 9.62 -12.27 -10.67
CA ARG A 22 8.72 -11.51 -11.55
C ARG A 22 7.25 -11.80 -11.23
N TYR A 23 6.87 -13.06 -11.16
CA TYR A 23 5.49 -13.42 -10.86
C TYR A 23 5.10 -13.13 -9.40
N GLU A 24 6.01 -13.26 -8.45
CA GLU A 24 5.79 -12.80 -7.07
C GLU A 24 5.51 -11.29 -7.04
N THR A 25 6.27 -10.48 -7.79
CA THR A 25 6.03 -9.03 -7.91
C THR A 25 4.64 -8.73 -8.49
N ILE A 26 4.27 -9.43 -9.57
CA ILE A 26 2.95 -9.26 -10.21
C ILE A 26 1.83 -9.71 -9.28
N GLN A 27 2.01 -10.80 -8.53
CA GLN A 27 1.04 -11.26 -7.53
C GLN A 27 0.74 -10.18 -6.48
N TRP A 28 1.77 -9.55 -5.92
CA TRP A 28 1.61 -8.47 -4.95
C TRP A 28 1.02 -7.20 -5.57
N LEU A 29 1.36 -6.91 -6.82
CA LEU A 29 0.70 -5.84 -7.57
C LEU A 29 -0.81 -6.11 -7.73
N MET A 30 -1.21 -7.33 -8.09
CA MET A 30 -2.62 -7.72 -8.21
C MET A 30 -3.32 -7.73 -6.84
N TRP A 31 -2.63 -8.15 -5.77
CA TRP A 31 -3.15 -8.06 -4.41
C TRP A 31 -3.46 -6.60 -4.02
N GLN A 32 -2.62 -5.66 -4.40
CA GLN A 32 -2.91 -4.24 -4.18
C GLN A 32 -4.11 -3.78 -5.02
N MET A 33 -4.16 -4.12 -6.31
CA MET A 33 -5.22 -3.67 -7.24
C MET A 33 -6.61 -4.24 -6.86
N GLY A 34 -6.67 -5.50 -6.46
CA GLY A 34 -7.92 -6.21 -6.16
C GLY A 34 -8.34 -6.15 -4.68
N GLY A 35 -7.42 -5.80 -3.79
CA GLY A 35 -7.63 -5.87 -2.34
C GLY A 35 -7.30 -4.57 -1.63
N ALA A 36 -6.00 -4.31 -1.37
CA ALA A 36 -5.58 -3.23 -0.48
C ALA A 36 -6.07 -1.85 -0.93
N GLY A 37 -5.88 -1.50 -2.20
CA GLY A 37 -6.33 -0.21 -2.73
C GLY A 37 -7.82 0.01 -2.58
N PRO A 38 -8.68 -0.88 -3.11
CA PRO A 38 -10.12 -0.77 -2.97
C PRO A 38 -10.60 -0.73 -1.51
N MET A 39 -10.09 -1.61 -0.64
CA MET A 39 -10.56 -1.70 0.76
C MET A 39 -10.13 -0.48 1.58
N PHE A 40 -8.90 0.01 1.41
CA PHE A 40 -8.44 1.25 2.05
C PHE A 40 -9.24 2.46 1.54
N GLY A 41 -9.56 2.50 0.23
CA GLY A 41 -10.39 3.54 -0.36
C GLY A 41 -11.81 3.55 0.22
N GLN A 42 -12.43 2.38 0.40
CA GLN A 42 -13.74 2.26 1.04
C GLN A 42 -13.70 2.72 2.51
N LEU A 43 -12.66 2.35 3.26
CA LEU A 43 -12.49 2.88 4.61
C LEU A 43 -12.42 4.41 4.59
N GLY A 44 -11.61 4.98 3.68
CA GLY A 44 -11.53 6.43 3.50
C GLY A 44 -12.88 7.07 3.24
N PHE A 45 -13.71 6.47 2.37
CA PHE A 45 -15.05 6.97 2.08
C PHE A 45 -15.95 7.01 3.33
N PHE A 46 -16.03 5.90 4.07
CA PHE A 46 -16.90 5.79 5.24
C PHE A 46 -16.36 6.47 6.51
N HIS A 47 -15.07 6.82 6.52
CA HIS A 47 -14.47 7.48 7.69
C HIS A 47 -14.25 8.98 7.50
N LYS A 48 -13.80 9.41 6.33
CA LYS A 48 -13.38 10.80 6.08
C LYS A 48 -14.30 11.57 5.13
N PHE A 49 -14.89 10.90 4.13
CA PHE A 49 -15.73 11.54 3.12
C PHE A 49 -17.23 11.44 3.46
N ALA A 50 -18.09 11.49 2.46
CA ALA A 50 -19.53 11.54 2.61
C ALA A 50 -20.11 10.42 3.51
N GLY A 51 -19.52 9.25 3.48
CA GLY A 51 -19.94 8.12 4.32
C GLY A 51 -19.77 8.34 5.83
N LYS A 52 -18.97 9.33 6.26
CA LYS A 52 -18.83 9.65 7.69
C LYS A 52 -20.13 10.14 8.33
N GLU A 53 -21.02 10.74 7.53
CA GLU A 53 -22.32 11.27 7.97
C GLU A 53 -23.39 10.17 8.14
N TYR A 54 -23.15 8.94 7.65
CA TYR A 54 -24.11 7.86 7.78
C TYR A 54 -24.26 7.46 9.25
N GLU A 55 -25.50 7.34 9.72
CA GLU A 55 -25.80 6.89 11.10
C GLU A 55 -25.32 5.46 11.33
N ASP A 56 -25.59 4.57 10.35
CA ASP A 56 -25.12 3.19 10.38
C ASP A 56 -23.61 3.10 10.17
N LYS A 57 -22.87 2.76 11.20
CA LYS A 57 -21.42 2.63 11.17
C LYS A 57 -20.92 1.23 10.76
N ARG A 58 -21.81 0.24 10.57
CA ARG A 58 -21.43 -1.12 10.19
C ARG A 58 -20.57 -1.18 8.90
N PRO A 59 -20.85 -0.42 7.82
CA PRO A 59 -19.97 -0.39 6.66
C PRO A 59 -18.55 0.10 7.00
N ARG A 60 -18.43 1.20 7.76
CA ARG A 60 -17.14 1.70 8.24
C ARG A 60 -16.38 0.64 9.02
N ASP A 61 -17.04 0.04 10.00
CA ASP A 61 -16.41 -0.93 10.92
C ASP A 61 -15.98 -2.20 10.17
N ARG A 62 -16.74 -2.62 9.17
CA ARG A 62 -16.34 -3.70 8.24
C ARG A 62 -15.02 -3.37 7.54
N TYR A 63 -14.88 -2.16 6.99
CA TYR A 63 -13.66 -1.78 6.26
C TYR A 63 -12.49 -1.47 7.20
N VAL A 64 -12.73 -1.06 8.44
CA VAL A 64 -11.69 -1.00 9.49
C VAL A 64 -11.13 -2.39 9.74
N ALA A 65 -11.99 -3.38 9.98
CA ALA A 65 -11.57 -4.76 10.22
C ALA A 65 -10.81 -5.35 9.03
N GLU A 66 -11.30 -5.15 7.80
CA GLU A 66 -10.65 -5.65 6.59
C GLU A 66 -9.32 -4.94 6.33
N SER A 67 -9.22 -3.64 6.53
CA SER A 67 -7.97 -2.90 6.39
C SER A 67 -6.92 -3.37 7.40
N ALA A 68 -7.31 -3.59 8.65
CA ALA A 68 -6.42 -4.15 9.66
C ALA A 68 -5.97 -5.57 9.31
N ARG A 69 -6.86 -6.42 8.75
CA ARG A 69 -6.51 -7.76 8.27
C ARG A 69 -5.48 -7.70 7.14
N LEU A 70 -5.68 -6.83 6.15
CA LEU A 70 -4.75 -6.64 5.03
C LEU A 70 -3.39 -6.12 5.51
N LEU A 71 -3.36 -5.18 6.44
CA LEU A 71 -2.11 -4.72 7.08
C LEU A 71 -1.41 -5.87 7.81
N GLY A 72 -2.17 -6.77 8.45
CA GLY A 72 -1.64 -7.97 9.09
C GLY A 72 -0.97 -8.93 8.10
N VAL A 73 -1.59 -9.16 6.94
CA VAL A 73 -1.01 -9.95 5.84
C VAL A 73 0.30 -9.33 5.37
N LEU A 74 0.29 -8.03 5.11
CA LEU A 74 1.46 -7.28 4.67
C LEU A 74 2.59 -7.33 5.71
N ASN A 75 2.25 -7.13 6.99
CA ASN A 75 3.22 -7.17 8.09
C ASN A 75 3.87 -8.55 8.24
N GLY A 76 3.08 -9.62 8.11
CA GLY A 76 3.60 -10.98 8.14
C GLY A 76 4.56 -11.28 6.98
N HIS A 77 4.21 -10.80 5.77
CA HIS A 77 5.02 -10.98 4.57
C HIS A 77 6.36 -10.25 4.65
N LEU A 78 6.39 -9.06 5.22
CA LEU A 78 7.58 -8.21 5.29
C LEU A 78 8.62 -8.63 6.35
N LYS A 79 8.32 -9.63 7.17
CA LYS A 79 9.28 -10.14 8.16
C LYS A 79 10.55 -10.63 7.48
N GLY A 80 11.70 -10.05 7.87
CA GLY A 80 13.01 -10.41 7.32
C GLY A 80 13.23 -10.00 5.86
N ARG A 81 12.37 -9.15 5.29
CA ARG A 81 12.49 -8.63 3.91
C ARG A 81 12.74 -7.12 3.93
N ALA A 82 13.60 -6.64 3.04
CA ALA A 82 13.79 -5.20 2.87
C ALA A 82 12.59 -4.56 2.14
N TRP A 83 12.04 -5.26 1.13
CA TRP A 83 10.95 -4.83 0.26
C TRP A 83 9.95 -5.96 0.02
N MET A 84 8.94 -5.70 -0.80
CA MET A 84 7.89 -6.68 -1.09
C MET A 84 8.42 -7.97 -1.73
N VAL A 85 9.50 -7.90 -2.50
CA VAL A 85 10.13 -9.07 -3.12
C VAL A 85 11.61 -9.12 -2.74
N GLY A 86 11.88 -9.60 -1.55
CA GLY A 86 13.24 -9.74 -1.02
C GLY A 86 13.91 -8.40 -0.72
N ASP A 87 15.10 -8.22 -1.32
CA ASP A 87 15.94 -7.04 -1.06
C ASP A 87 15.82 -5.97 -2.15
N ASP A 88 15.07 -6.24 -3.22
CA ASP A 88 14.95 -5.36 -4.37
C ASP A 88 13.62 -4.59 -4.38
N TYR A 89 13.74 -3.26 -4.48
CA TYR A 89 12.59 -2.36 -4.65
C TYR A 89 11.91 -2.57 -6.01
N SER A 90 10.61 -2.78 -6.01
CA SER A 90 9.85 -3.19 -7.18
C SER A 90 8.57 -2.38 -7.40
N ILE A 91 7.88 -2.66 -8.52
CA ILE A 91 6.56 -2.07 -8.80
C ILE A 91 5.49 -2.50 -7.78
N ALA A 92 5.69 -3.57 -7.03
CA ALA A 92 4.81 -3.94 -5.91
C ALA A 92 4.89 -2.91 -4.78
N ASP A 93 6.12 -2.48 -4.42
CA ASP A 93 6.33 -1.43 -3.42
C ASP A 93 5.76 -0.09 -3.88
N ILE A 94 5.99 0.25 -5.16
CA ILE A 94 5.47 1.48 -5.79
C ILE A 94 3.94 1.51 -5.74
N ALA A 95 3.28 0.38 -5.86
CA ALA A 95 1.82 0.30 -5.83
C ALA A 95 1.24 0.28 -4.40
N ILE A 96 1.87 -0.42 -3.46
CA ILE A 96 1.32 -0.70 -2.13
C ILE A 96 1.54 0.47 -1.16
N PHE A 97 2.76 0.98 -1.04
CA PHE A 97 3.10 1.93 0.03
C PHE A 97 2.45 3.31 -0.09
N PRO A 98 2.13 3.84 -1.28
CA PRO A 98 1.29 5.04 -1.38
C PRO A 98 -0.10 4.84 -0.74
N TRP A 99 -0.69 3.67 -0.87
CA TRP A 99 -1.98 3.35 -0.25
C TRP A 99 -1.89 3.20 1.26
N VAL A 100 -0.82 2.59 1.78
CA VAL A 100 -0.57 2.53 3.23
C VAL A 100 -0.39 3.94 3.79
N ARG A 101 0.43 4.78 3.13
CA ARG A 101 0.64 6.18 3.50
C ARG A 101 -0.69 6.97 3.50
N ASN A 102 -1.50 6.77 2.45
CA ASN A 102 -2.78 7.43 2.31
C ASN A 102 -3.76 7.03 3.42
N LEU A 103 -3.82 5.73 3.75
CA LEU A 103 -4.66 5.19 4.81
C LEU A 103 -4.38 5.84 6.16
N ILE A 104 -3.11 5.89 6.56
CA ILE A 104 -2.74 6.39 7.91
C ILE A 104 -2.58 7.91 7.98
N GLY A 105 -2.25 8.56 6.86
CA GLY A 105 -2.07 10.01 6.78
C GLY A 105 -3.34 10.72 6.30
N PHE A 106 -3.63 10.66 5.00
CA PHE A 106 -4.73 11.43 4.41
C PHE A 106 -6.11 10.98 4.90
N TYR A 107 -6.36 9.67 5.04
CA TYR A 107 -7.62 9.17 5.60
C TYR A 107 -7.68 9.23 7.13
N GLU A 108 -6.55 9.51 7.81
CA GLU A 108 -6.48 9.63 9.28
C GLU A 108 -6.96 8.38 10.02
N ALA A 109 -6.82 7.21 9.39
CA ALA A 109 -7.31 5.95 9.93
C ALA A 109 -6.28 5.20 10.80
N ARG A 110 -5.14 5.83 11.16
CA ARG A 110 -4.04 5.21 11.89
C ARG A 110 -4.50 4.50 13.18
N ASP A 111 -5.25 5.19 13.99
CA ASP A 111 -5.72 4.66 15.28
C ASP A 111 -6.85 3.63 15.10
N LEU A 112 -7.73 3.86 14.13
CA LEU A 112 -8.83 2.94 13.80
C LEU A 112 -8.33 1.55 13.43
N VAL A 113 -7.30 1.47 12.60
CA VAL A 113 -6.71 0.19 12.18
C VAL A 113 -5.65 -0.31 13.16
N GLN A 114 -5.42 0.40 14.26
CA GLN A 114 -4.39 0.09 15.27
C GLN A 114 -3.00 -0.09 14.62
N PHE A 115 -2.59 0.86 13.78
CA PHE A 115 -1.41 0.75 12.92
C PHE A 115 -0.12 0.45 13.68
N GLY A 116 0.01 0.86 14.93
CA GLY A 116 1.17 0.57 15.78
C GLY A 116 1.49 -0.92 15.98
N ARG A 117 0.53 -1.82 15.67
CA ARG A 117 0.74 -3.29 15.72
C ARG A 117 1.55 -3.83 14.54
N PHE A 118 1.77 -3.04 13.49
CA PHE A 118 2.35 -3.48 12.22
C PHE A 118 3.74 -2.88 12.01
N ALA A 119 4.69 -3.26 12.89
CA ALA A 119 6.04 -2.70 12.93
C ALA A 119 6.81 -2.88 11.61
N GLU A 120 6.64 -4.02 10.92
CA GLU A 120 7.31 -4.25 9.64
C GLU A 120 6.74 -3.37 8.53
N VAL A 121 5.42 -3.14 8.52
CA VAL A 121 4.80 -2.22 7.57
C VAL A 121 5.29 -0.80 7.81
N GLN A 122 5.38 -0.36 9.09
CA GLN A 122 5.92 0.95 9.42
C GLN A 122 7.37 1.09 8.96
N ARG A 123 8.22 0.10 9.24
CA ARG A 123 9.63 0.10 8.83
C ARG A 123 9.81 0.28 7.32
N VAL A 124 9.06 -0.50 6.53
CA VAL A 124 9.18 -0.42 5.06
C VAL A 124 8.53 0.84 4.51
N LEU A 125 7.44 1.31 5.12
CA LEU A 125 6.84 2.61 4.76
C LEU A 125 7.84 3.76 4.98
N ASP A 126 8.59 3.76 6.09
CA ASP A 126 9.60 4.79 6.37
C ASP A 126 10.73 4.72 5.33
N ALA A 127 11.22 3.52 5.01
CA ALA A 127 12.20 3.32 3.95
C ALA A 127 11.70 3.77 2.57
N PHE A 128 10.42 3.49 2.25
CA PHE A 128 9.77 3.94 1.03
C PHE A 128 9.72 5.46 0.96
N VAL A 129 9.23 6.11 2.01
CA VAL A 129 9.10 7.58 2.05
C VAL A 129 10.48 8.26 2.01
N ALA A 130 11.52 7.67 2.59
CA ALA A 130 12.88 8.23 2.58
C ALA A 130 13.54 8.22 1.18
N ARG A 131 12.99 7.49 0.19
CA ARG A 131 13.56 7.45 -1.17
C ARG A 131 13.47 8.83 -1.85
N PRO A 132 14.59 9.35 -2.42
CA PRO A 132 14.58 10.69 -3.04
C PRO A 132 13.55 10.84 -4.17
N ALA A 133 13.31 9.78 -4.95
CA ALA A 133 12.29 9.79 -6.00
C ALA A 133 10.87 9.88 -5.44
N VAL A 134 10.60 9.23 -4.31
CA VAL A 134 9.31 9.31 -3.61
C VAL A 134 9.12 10.72 -3.05
N GLN A 135 10.15 11.29 -2.41
CA GLN A 135 10.10 12.67 -1.90
C GLN A 135 9.77 13.68 -2.99
N ARG A 136 10.40 13.57 -4.18
CA ARG A 136 10.04 14.42 -5.32
C ARG A 136 8.61 14.20 -5.78
N GLY A 137 8.16 12.93 -5.86
CA GLY A 137 6.79 12.59 -6.28
C GLY A 137 5.72 13.12 -5.34
N LEU A 138 6.01 13.23 -4.04
CA LEU A 138 5.08 13.76 -3.04
C LEU A 138 4.86 15.27 -3.18
N GLN A 139 5.68 15.97 -3.97
CA GLN A 139 5.57 17.40 -4.25
C GLN A 139 4.86 17.71 -5.58
N VAL A 140 4.32 16.68 -6.25
CA VAL A 140 3.64 16.85 -7.55
C VAL A 140 2.16 16.50 -7.40
N PRO A 141 1.24 17.36 -7.89
CA PRO A 141 1.51 18.73 -8.37
C PRO A 141 2.00 19.64 -7.23
N ALA A 142 2.83 20.61 -7.57
CA ALA A 142 3.16 21.68 -6.62
C ALA A 142 1.85 22.37 -6.20
N ALA A 143 1.70 22.62 -4.89
CA ALA A 143 0.54 23.30 -4.32
C ALA A 143 0.46 24.75 -4.83
#